data_397f3d6107555a2a2142dd49bdc90dd5
#
_entry.id   397f3d6107555a2a2142dd49bdc90dd5
#
_cell.length_a   1.000
_cell.length_b   1.000
_cell.length_c   1.000
_cell.angle_alpha   90.00
_cell.angle_beta   90.00
_cell.angle_gamma   90.00
#
_symmetry.space_group_name_H-M   'P 1'
#
loop_
_entity.id
_entity.type
_entity.pdbx_description
1 polymer ?
#
loop_
_entity_poly.entity_id
_entity_poly.type
_entity_poly.pdbx_seq_one_letter_code
_entity_poly.pdbx_strand_id
1 'polypeptide(L)'
;QPMTGATARLKALKPVNFEWIADGTRVDGFLAHEAQEVVPECVSGEKDAMQDQEYEVTPAVLDQKGNTVEEAVMGTRSVPDYQGIDQSKLVPLLVATIQELEARITQLENN
;
A
#
# COMPACT_ATOMS: atom_id res chain seq x y z
N GLN A 1 -0.88 -4.38 26.75
CA GLN A 1 0.50 -4.88 26.79
C GLN A 1 1.42 -3.91 26.06
N PRO A 2 2.49 -3.42 26.69
CA PRO A 2 3.40 -2.49 26.01
C PRO A 2 4.08 -3.14 24.80
N MET A 3 4.36 -2.31 23.79
CA MET A 3 5.16 -2.74 22.65
C MET A 3 6.62 -2.87 23.03
N THR A 4 7.29 -3.90 22.52
CA THR A 4 8.72 -4.12 22.70
C THR A 4 9.40 -4.32 21.36
N GLY A 5 10.71 -4.01 21.31
CA GLY A 5 11.51 -4.20 20.11
C GLY A 5 11.17 -3.27 18.97
N ALA A 6 10.57 -2.12 19.25
CA ALA A 6 10.10 -1.17 18.23
C ALA A 6 11.23 -0.64 17.36
N THR A 7 12.35 -0.25 17.97
CA THR A 7 13.48 0.32 17.23
C THR A 7 14.04 -0.67 16.21
N ALA A 8 14.16 -1.95 16.59
CA ALA A 8 14.67 -2.99 15.69
C ALA A 8 13.74 -3.18 14.48
N ARG A 9 12.42 -3.20 14.72
CA ARG A 9 11.45 -3.31 13.64
C ARG A 9 11.49 -2.09 12.72
N LEU A 10 11.55 -0.90 13.29
CA LEU A 10 11.61 0.33 12.52
C LEU A 10 12.85 0.36 11.63
N LYS A 11 14.00 -0.06 12.13
CA LYS A 11 15.24 -0.10 11.35
C LYS A 11 15.17 -1.09 10.18
N ALA A 12 14.31 -2.08 10.26
CA ALA A 12 14.12 -3.05 9.18
C ALA A 12 13.23 -2.52 8.06
N LEU A 13 12.48 -1.44 8.28
CA LEU A 13 11.72 -0.79 7.23
C LEU A 13 12.66 -0.10 6.25
N LYS A 14 12.27 -0.12 4.97
CA LYS A 14 13.08 0.43 3.88
C LYS A 14 12.34 1.57 3.19
N PRO A 15 12.47 2.81 3.71
CA PRO A 15 11.87 3.95 3.02
C PRO A 15 12.57 4.17 1.67
N VAL A 16 11.78 4.42 0.64
CA VAL A 16 12.29 4.61 -0.72
C VAL A 16 11.62 5.81 -1.37
N ASN A 17 12.31 6.40 -2.34
CA ASN A 17 11.71 7.36 -3.24
C ASN A 17 11.36 6.61 -4.52
N PHE A 18 10.09 6.65 -4.93
CA PHE A 18 9.62 5.92 -6.09
C PHE A 18 8.71 6.79 -6.96
N GLU A 19 8.49 6.32 -8.18
CA GLU A 19 7.64 6.99 -9.15
C GLU A 19 6.36 6.20 -9.35
N TRP A 20 5.21 6.89 -9.27
CA TRP A 20 3.93 6.27 -9.58
C TRP A 20 3.85 5.95 -11.07
N ILE A 21 3.50 4.70 -11.39
CA ILE A 21 3.32 4.25 -12.79
C ILE A 21 2.24 5.06 -13.49
N ALA A 22 1.18 5.42 -12.75
CA ALA A 22 0.00 6.07 -13.33
C ALA A 22 0.27 7.49 -13.84
N ASP A 23 1.12 8.28 -13.15
CA ASP A 23 1.27 9.70 -13.47
C ASP A 23 2.71 10.21 -13.48
N GLY A 24 3.68 9.35 -13.20
CA GLY A 24 5.09 9.74 -13.19
C GLY A 24 5.53 10.58 -12.00
N THR A 25 4.65 10.81 -11.03
CA THR A 25 4.98 11.58 -9.83
C THR A 25 5.90 10.77 -8.92
N ARG A 26 6.95 11.42 -8.39
CA ARG A 26 7.86 10.80 -7.43
C ARG A 26 7.46 11.17 -6.01
N VAL A 27 7.49 10.18 -5.12
CA VAL A 27 7.16 10.36 -3.71
C VAL A 27 8.07 9.50 -2.84
N ASP A 28 8.17 9.87 -1.57
CA ASP A 28 8.80 9.03 -0.57
C ASP A 28 7.77 8.08 0.03
N GLY A 29 8.15 6.85 0.26
CA GLY A 29 7.24 5.87 0.84
C GLY A 29 7.90 4.52 0.98
N PHE A 30 7.08 3.47 0.92
CA PHE A 30 7.52 2.09 1.10
C PHE A 30 6.97 1.21 -0.01
N LEU A 31 7.72 0.16 -0.36
CA LEU A 31 7.17 -0.90 -1.18
C LEU A 31 6.36 -1.83 -0.27
N ALA A 32 5.10 -2.09 -0.65
CA ALA A 32 4.16 -2.77 0.24
C ALA A 32 4.65 -4.15 0.68
N HIS A 33 5.18 -4.95 -0.24
CA HIS A 33 5.66 -6.30 0.11
C HIS A 33 6.87 -6.27 1.05
N GLU A 34 7.69 -5.23 1.00
CA GLU A 34 8.81 -5.06 1.93
C GLU A 34 8.31 -4.62 3.30
N ALA A 35 7.38 -3.67 3.35
CA ALA A 35 6.77 -3.23 4.61
C ALA A 35 6.01 -4.37 5.28
N GLN A 36 5.40 -5.25 4.51
CA GLN A 36 4.64 -6.40 5.01
C GLN A 36 5.51 -7.36 5.81
N GLU A 37 6.77 -7.50 5.47
CA GLU A 37 7.69 -8.37 6.20
C GLU A 37 7.96 -7.87 7.62
N VAL A 38 7.84 -6.56 7.84
CA VAL A 38 8.15 -5.93 9.13
C VAL A 38 6.89 -5.62 9.92
N VAL A 39 5.87 -5.03 9.26
CA VAL A 39 4.62 -4.61 9.89
C VAL A 39 3.46 -5.13 9.04
N PRO A 40 3.15 -6.42 9.11
CA PRO A 40 2.11 -7.01 8.24
C PRO A 40 0.74 -6.36 8.42
N GLU A 41 0.42 -5.85 9.60
CA GLU A 41 -0.86 -5.21 9.86
C GLU A 41 -1.06 -3.89 9.12
N CYS A 42 0.00 -3.28 8.56
CA CYS A 42 -0.13 -2.05 7.79
C CYS A 42 -0.39 -2.30 6.29
N VAL A 43 -0.33 -3.55 5.85
CA VAL A 43 -0.42 -3.88 4.42
C VAL A 43 -1.64 -4.74 4.15
N SER A 44 -2.40 -4.38 3.12
CA SER A 44 -3.52 -5.17 2.61
C SER A 44 -3.15 -5.81 1.28
N GLY A 45 -3.78 -6.97 0.98
CA GLY A 45 -3.53 -7.70 -0.24
C GLY A 45 -2.23 -8.49 -0.21
N GLU A 46 -1.93 -9.16 -1.31
CA GLU A 46 -0.75 -10.01 -1.45
C GLU A 46 0.09 -9.56 -2.63
N LYS A 47 1.41 -9.76 -2.50
CA LYS A 47 2.34 -9.45 -3.56
C LYS A 47 2.00 -10.23 -4.83
N ASP A 48 1.98 -9.52 -5.97
CA ASP A 48 1.73 -10.09 -7.29
C ASP A 48 0.36 -10.74 -7.44
N ALA A 49 -0.60 -10.42 -6.56
CA ALA A 49 -1.96 -10.92 -6.66
C ALA A 49 -2.65 -10.39 -7.92
N MET A 50 -3.55 -11.20 -8.45
CA MET A 50 -4.33 -10.87 -9.65
C MET A 50 -5.80 -10.94 -9.32
N GLN A 51 -6.60 -10.16 -10.02
CA GLN A 51 -8.05 -10.19 -9.90
C GLN A 51 -8.68 -10.16 -11.28
N ASP A 52 -9.89 -10.68 -11.37
CA ASP A 52 -10.66 -10.61 -12.60
C ASP A 52 -11.40 -9.28 -12.67
N GLN A 53 -11.32 -8.65 -13.84
CA GLN A 53 -11.98 -7.38 -14.09
C GLN A 53 -12.88 -7.51 -15.29
N GLU A 54 -14.14 -7.08 -15.17
CA GLU A 54 -15.04 -6.98 -16.32
C GLU A 54 -14.67 -5.75 -17.14
N TYR A 55 -14.74 -5.89 -18.46
CA TYR A 55 -14.50 -4.78 -19.38
C TYR A 55 -15.38 -4.90 -20.59
N GLU A 56 -15.60 -3.79 -21.28
CA GLU A 56 -16.41 -3.72 -22.48
C GLU A 56 -15.57 -4.14 -23.67
N VAL A 57 -15.87 -5.32 -24.24
CA VAL A 57 -15.20 -5.81 -25.46
C VAL A 57 -15.68 -5.04 -26.66
N THR A 58 -17.01 -4.90 -26.77
CA THR A 58 -17.66 -4.14 -27.84
C THR A 58 -18.67 -3.19 -27.20
N PRO A 59 -18.55 -1.87 -27.45
CA PRO A 59 -19.50 -0.91 -26.88
C PRO A 59 -20.91 -1.15 -27.38
N ALA A 60 -21.90 -0.75 -26.56
CA ALA A 60 -23.29 -0.77 -26.96
C ALA A 60 -23.49 0.16 -28.17
N VAL A 61 -24.36 -0.21 -29.06
CA VAL A 61 -24.74 0.62 -30.22
C VAL A 61 -26.06 1.29 -29.90
N LEU A 62 -26.08 2.64 -30.00
CA LEU A 62 -27.25 3.45 -29.71
C LEU A 62 -27.82 4.03 -31.03
N ASP A 63 -29.14 4.23 -31.06
CA ASP A 63 -29.78 4.94 -32.17
C ASP A 63 -29.70 6.45 -31.94
N GLN A 64 -30.27 7.25 -32.89
CA GLN A 64 -30.23 8.70 -32.81
C GLN A 64 -31.01 9.27 -31.62
N LYS A 65 -31.91 8.48 -31.05
CA LYS A 65 -32.71 8.89 -29.88
C LYS A 65 -32.07 8.43 -28.54
N GLY A 66 -30.91 7.79 -28.60
CA GLY A 66 -30.22 7.29 -27.41
C GLY A 66 -30.71 5.94 -26.93
N ASN A 67 -31.54 5.24 -27.72
CA ASN A 67 -32.00 3.89 -27.38
C ASN A 67 -30.94 2.86 -27.78
N THR A 68 -30.77 1.81 -26.96
CA THR A 68 -29.81 0.76 -27.23
C THR A 68 -30.30 -0.10 -28.40
N VAL A 69 -29.52 -0.15 -29.48
CA VAL A 69 -29.78 -1.02 -30.63
C VAL A 69 -29.13 -2.39 -30.46
N GLU A 70 -27.88 -2.38 -29.98
CA GLU A 70 -27.16 -3.59 -29.63
C GLU A 70 -26.55 -3.43 -28.22
N GLU A 71 -26.69 -4.47 -27.42
CA GLU A 71 -26.10 -4.49 -26.09
C GLU A 71 -24.57 -4.55 -26.15
N ALA A 72 -23.91 -3.96 -25.15
CA ALA A 72 -22.48 -4.08 -25.02
C ALA A 72 -22.09 -5.55 -24.80
N VAL A 73 -20.98 -5.96 -25.39
CA VAL A 73 -20.38 -7.27 -25.14
C VAL A 73 -19.35 -7.12 -24.05
N MET A 74 -19.57 -7.81 -22.93
CA MET A 74 -18.67 -7.77 -21.78
C MET A 74 -17.74 -8.97 -21.79
N GLY A 75 -16.55 -8.77 -21.30
CA GLY A 75 -15.57 -9.84 -21.11
C GLY A 75 -14.91 -9.72 -19.75
N THR A 76 -14.08 -10.69 -19.42
CA THR A 76 -13.33 -10.72 -18.18
C THR A 76 -11.85 -10.83 -18.51
N ARG A 77 -11.02 -10.07 -17.81
CA ARG A 77 -9.56 -10.14 -17.93
C ARG A 77 -8.91 -10.16 -16.56
N SER A 78 -7.73 -10.78 -16.48
CA SER A 78 -6.93 -10.79 -15.27
C SER A 78 -6.10 -9.51 -15.24
N VAL A 79 -6.16 -8.79 -14.12
CA VAL A 79 -5.40 -7.56 -13.91
C VAL A 79 -4.71 -7.62 -12.55
N PRO A 80 -3.62 -6.83 -12.34
CA PRO A 80 -2.99 -6.79 -11.04
C PRO A 80 -3.96 -6.32 -9.95
N ASP A 81 -3.88 -7.00 -8.80
CA ASP A 81 -4.58 -6.58 -7.59
C ASP A 81 -3.53 -6.02 -6.64
N TYR A 82 -3.33 -4.70 -6.70
CA TYR A 82 -2.24 -4.04 -5.99
C TYR A 82 -2.43 -4.06 -4.49
N GLN A 83 -1.32 -4.22 -3.77
CA GLN A 83 -1.30 -4.08 -2.32
C GLN A 83 -1.47 -2.61 -1.93
N GLY A 84 -2.04 -2.39 -0.74
CA GLY A 84 -2.14 -1.06 -0.15
C GLY A 84 -1.38 -0.99 1.16
N ILE A 85 -0.95 0.21 1.54
CA ILE A 85 -0.30 0.48 2.82
C ILE A 85 -1.14 1.48 3.60
N ASP A 86 -1.48 1.12 4.83
CA ASP A 86 -2.12 2.02 5.79
C ASP A 86 -1.03 2.58 6.71
N GLN A 87 -0.55 3.77 6.41
CA GLN A 87 0.53 4.40 7.17
C GLN A 87 0.13 4.72 8.61
N SER A 88 -1.18 4.83 8.91
CA SER A 88 -1.62 5.05 10.27
C SER A 88 -1.23 3.91 11.20
N LYS A 89 -1.06 2.71 10.67
CA LYS A 89 -0.62 1.54 11.44
C LYS A 89 0.86 1.59 11.79
N LEU A 90 1.62 2.51 11.20
CA LEU A 90 3.02 2.73 11.53
C LEU A 90 3.20 3.72 12.69
N VAL A 91 2.16 4.50 13.01
CA VAL A 91 2.24 5.53 14.06
C VAL A 91 2.60 4.93 15.43
N PRO A 92 1.95 3.85 15.89
CA PRO A 92 2.35 3.24 17.17
C PRO A 92 3.81 2.81 17.19
N LEU A 93 4.29 2.26 16.06
CA LEU A 93 5.70 1.86 15.94
C LEU A 93 6.64 3.06 16.05
N LEU A 94 6.29 4.16 15.39
CA LEU A 94 7.07 5.41 15.47
C LEU A 94 7.09 5.96 16.89
N VAL A 95 5.94 5.99 17.57
CA VAL A 95 5.83 6.47 18.94
C VAL A 95 6.69 5.62 19.88
N ALA A 96 6.56 4.30 19.80
CA ALA A 96 7.34 3.40 20.64
C ALA A 96 8.83 3.53 20.40
N THR A 97 9.24 3.71 19.13
CA THR A 97 10.66 3.89 18.77
C THR A 97 11.20 5.19 19.34
N ILE A 98 10.44 6.26 19.24
CA ILE A 98 10.86 7.57 19.79
C ILE A 98 11.03 7.47 21.32
N GLN A 99 10.10 6.78 21.99
CA GLN A 99 10.18 6.58 23.44
C GLN A 99 11.41 5.75 23.82
N GLU A 100 11.74 4.71 23.06
CA GLU A 100 12.95 3.92 23.28
C GLU A 100 14.21 4.75 23.09
N LEU A 101 14.25 5.58 22.04
CA LEU A 101 15.39 6.44 21.76
C LEU A 101 15.55 7.52 22.83
N GLU A 102 14.45 8.11 23.31
CA GLU A 102 14.45 9.06 24.40
C GLU A 102 15.07 8.45 25.66
N ALA A 103 14.68 7.22 25.99
CA ALA A 103 15.23 6.51 27.15
C ALA A 103 16.73 6.26 26.98
N ARG A 104 17.18 5.89 25.79
CA ARG A 104 18.61 5.66 25.50
C ARG A 104 19.43 6.95 25.60
N ILE A 105 18.87 8.06 25.11
CA ILE A 105 19.52 9.37 25.19
C ILE A 105 19.66 9.77 26.66
N THR A 106 18.59 9.63 27.45
CA THR A 106 18.63 9.93 28.87
C THR A 106 19.71 9.11 29.60
N GLN A 107 19.81 7.83 29.26
CA GLN A 107 20.82 6.94 29.82
C GLN A 107 22.24 7.40 29.48
N LEU A 108 22.46 7.83 28.22
CA LEU A 108 23.76 8.34 27.79
C LEU A 108 24.12 9.67 28.47
N GLU A 109 23.14 10.53 28.69
CA GLU A 109 23.35 11.80 29.38
C GLU A 109 23.75 11.61 30.85
N ASN A 110 23.31 10.50 31.46
CA ASN A 110 23.57 10.20 32.87
C ASN A 110 24.88 9.41 33.11
N ASN A 111 25.56 9.07 32.03
CA ASN A 111 26.82 8.34 32.14
C ASN A 111 28.04 9.30 32.24
#